data_398c9208ff7d2bd0dd64c56474f159ff
#
_entry.id   398c9208ff7d2bd0dd64c56474f159ff
#
_cell.length_a   1.000
_cell.length_b   1.000
_cell.length_c   1.000
_cell.angle_alpha   90.00
_cell.angle_beta   90.00
_cell.angle_gamma   90.00
#
_symmetry.space_group_name_H-M   'P 1'
#
loop_
_entity.id
_entity.type
_entity.pdbx_description
1 polymer ?
#
loop_
_entity_poly.entity_id
_entity_poly.type
_entity_poly.pdbx_seq_one_letter_code
_entity_poly.pdbx_strand_id
1 'polypeptide(L)'
;MYDKFLGEISSDFMDVGGVKTAYYFYQGGLNKTILLIHGIGGDFHGMIPLAYHLKNDANLMFVDLPSHGRSQLIKNMKMSDIENWAMNLMPAFGGKGVSIDEVVAHSLGCLAANKMQCQKIWYISPPIKTSAISRISSSFFYRTRWANQYIYLNYYFSVFRGLCLVNNRRKSTVDLIRWLTKNTRVTRRQYLEQSKIARDISRGEKIIISEHEFTGLIVGRRDKISLPVSAADGVKIDKFVEIDTGHLSVLDSPELVAELILAE
;
A
#
# COMPACT_ATOMS: atom_id res chain seq x y z
N MET A 1 -5.35 -20.97 -3.46
CA MET A 1 -5.70 -20.35 -2.18
C MET A 1 -6.23 -18.94 -2.40
N TYR A 2 -5.43 -18.00 -2.87
CA TYR A 2 -5.84 -16.59 -3.08
C TYR A 2 -6.93 -16.38 -4.12
N ASP A 3 -6.97 -17.18 -5.20
CA ASP A 3 -8.04 -17.07 -6.22
C ASP A 3 -9.42 -17.40 -5.65
N LYS A 4 -9.52 -18.38 -4.74
CA LYS A 4 -10.75 -18.67 -4.03
C LYS A 4 -11.17 -17.51 -3.14
N PHE A 5 -10.24 -16.97 -2.37
CA PHE A 5 -10.49 -15.81 -1.48
C PHE A 5 -10.91 -14.57 -2.29
N LEU A 6 -10.28 -14.32 -3.45
CA LEU A 6 -10.71 -13.24 -4.36
C LEU A 6 -12.14 -13.40 -4.83
N GLY A 7 -12.60 -14.62 -5.07
CA GLY A 7 -13.98 -14.90 -5.48
C GLY A 7 -15.03 -14.58 -4.40
N GLU A 8 -14.62 -14.42 -3.14
CA GLU A 8 -15.45 -14.06 -2.00
C GLU A 8 -15.51 -12.53 -1.76
N ILE A 9 -14.70 -11.75 -2.49
CA ILE A 9 -14.60 -10.30 -2.34
C ILE A 9 -15.54 -9.60 -3.32
N SER A 10 -16.49 -8.83 -2.81
CA SER A 10 -17.35 -7.94 -3.60
C SER A 10 -16.61 -6.64 -3.97
N SER A 11 -17.04 -5.94 -5.02
CA SER A 11 -16.45 -4.68 -5.44
C SER A 11 -17.48 -3.70 -5.96
N ASP A 12 -17.27 -2.41 -5.68
CA ASP A 12 -18.11 -1.32 -6.15
C ASP A 12 -17.28 -0.04 -6.27
N PHE A 13 -17.93 1.08 -6.57
CA PHE A 13 -17.33 2.40 -6.65
C PHE A 13 -18.01 3.38 -5.70
N MET A 14 -17.24 4.35 -5.22
CA MET A 14 -17.76 5.51 -4.48
C MET A 14 -17.05 6.78 -4.94
N ASP A 15 -17.68 7.93 -4.72
CA ASP A 15 -17.03 9.22 -4.85
C ASP A 15 -16.29 9.55 -3.57
N VAL A 16 -15.01 9.90 -3.69
CA VAL A 16 -14.16 10.32 -2.56
C VAL A 16 -13.58 11.69 -2.91
N GLY A 17 -14.26 12.74 -2.48
CA GLY A 17 -13.82 14.11 -2.75
C GLY A 17 -13.72 14.44 -4.24
N GLY A 18 -14.65 13.96 -5.06
CA GLY A 18 -14.69 14.14 -6.52
C GLY A 18 -13.85 13.11 -7.30
N VAL A 19 -13.29 12.11 -6.64
CA VAL A 19 -12.51 11.03 -7.28
C VAL A 19 -13.31 9.73 -7.23
N LYS A 20 -13.72 9.20 -8.39
CA LYS A 20 -14.33 7.88 -8.47
C LYS A 20 -13.33 6.83 -8.02
N THR A 21 -13.59 6.23 -6.86
CA THR A 21 -12.70 5.30 -6.16
C THR A 21 -13.29 3.89 -6.18
N ALA A 22 -12.51 2.91 -6.63
CA ALA A 22 -12.86 1.51 -6.50
C ALA A 22 -12.59 1.03 -5.07
N TYR A 23 -13.57 0.37 -4.47
CA TYR A 23 -13.41 -0.30 -3.19
C TYR A 23 -13.87 -1.75 -3.27
N TYR A 24 -13.38 -2.55 -2.34
CA TYR A 24 -13.62 -3.98 -2.30
C TYR A 24 -13.91 -4.37 -0.86
N PHE A 25 -14.79 -5.36 -0.68
CA PHE A 25 -15.26 -5.77 0.63
C PHE A 25 -15.31 -7.29 0.74
N TYR A 26 -14.72 -7.80 1.82
CA TYR A 26 -14.85 -9.17 2.29
C TYR A 26 -15.56 -9.17 3.64
N GLN A 27 -16.67 -9.88 3.76
CA GLN A 27 -17.42 -10.01 4.99
C GLN A 27 -16.96 -11.22 5.78
N GLY A 28 -16.24 -10.98 6.87
CA GLY A 28 -15.75 -12.01 7.79
C GLY A 28 -16.74 -12.39 8.89
N GLY A 29 -17.90 -11.72 8.95
CA GLY A 29 -18.93 -11.99 9.97
C GLY A 29 -18.62 -11.43 11.36
N LEU A 30 -17.62 -10.55 11.47
CA LEU A 30 -17.16 -9.93 12.72
C LEU A 30 -17.54 -8.44 12.79
N ASN A 31 -17.53 -7.87 14.00
CA ASN A 31 -17.88 -6.46 14.20
C ASN A 31 -16.73 -5.50 13.86
N LYS A 32 -15.49 -5.99 13.78
CA LYS A 32 -14.31 -5.17 13.45
C LYS A 32 -14.11 -5.09 11.93
N THR A 33 -13.86 -3.90 11.41
CA THR A 33 -13.53 -3.68 9.99
C THR A 33 -12.16 -3.06 9.84
N ILE A 34 -11.28 -3.71 9.08
CA ILE A 34 -9.92 -3.26 8.77
C ILE A 34 -9.87 -2.77 7.32
N LEU A 35 -9.43 -1.53 7.12
CA LEU A 35 -9.15 -0.97 5.80
C LEU A 35 -7.69 -1.23 5.40
N LEU A 36 -7.50 -1.87 4.26
CA LEU A 36 -6.20 -2.25 3.70
C LEU A 36 -5.87 -1.37 2.50
N ILE A 37 -4.72 -0.66 2.55
CA ILE A 37 -4.30 0.30 1.53
C ILE A 37 -2.95 -0.09 0.95
N HIS A 38 -2.92 -0.33 -0.35
CA HIS A 38 -1.74 -0.79 -1.09
C HIS A 38 -0.70 0.31 -1.37
N GLY A 39 0.48 -0.10 -1.82
CA GLY A 39 1.57 0.76 -2.24
C GLY A 39 1.54 1.15 -3.73
N ILE A 40 2.52 1.97 -4.14
CA ILE A 40 2.68 2.41 -5.52
C ILE A 40 2.96 1.24 -6.48
N GLY A 41 2.46 1.33 -7.69
CA GLY A 41 2.68 0.32 -8.73
C GLY A 41 1.83 -0.93 -8.58
N GLY A 42 0.91 -0.96 -7.59
CA GLY A 42 -0.02 -2.03 -7.31
C GLY A 42 -1.48 -1.60 -7.43
N ASP A 43 -2.33 -2.44 -6.92
CA ASP A 43 -3.75 -2.23 -6.63
C ASP A 43 -4.10 -3.07 -5.39
N PHE A 44 -5.39 -3.22 -5.05
CA PHE A 44 -5.81 -3.96 -3.87
C PHE A 44 -5.25 -5.40 -3.79
N HIS A 45 -4.92 -6.03 -4.95
CA HIS A 45 -4.32 -7.37 -4.95
C HIS A 45 -3.01 -7.43 -4.16
N GLY A 46 -2.28 -6.31 -4.06
CA GLY A 46 -1.06 -6.22 -3.25
C GLY A 46 -1.28 -6.48 -1.76
N MET A 47 -2.51 -6.32 -1.27
CA MET A 47 -2.87 -6.55 0.14
C MET A 47 -3.53 -7.92 0.38
N ILE A 48 -3.87 -8.66 -0.67
CA ILE A 48 -4.57 -9.96 -0.57
C ILE A 48 -3.79 -11.00 0.26
N PRO A 49 -2.45 -11.11 0.14
CA PRO A 49 -1.71 -12.07 0.96
C PRO A 49 -1.84 -11.81 2.46
N LEU A 50 -1.72 -10.55 2.87
CA LEU A 50 -1.94 -10.14 4.26
C LEU A 50 -3.42 -10.36 4.67
N ALA A 51 -4.34 -9.91 3.85
CA ALA A 51 -5.78 -10.04 4.07
C ALA A 51 -6.22 -11.49 4.31
N TYR A 52 -5.61 -12.43 3.60
CA TYR A 52 -5.91 -13.85 3.77
C TYR A 52 -5.64 -14.35 5.20
N HIS A 53 -4.65 -13.79 5.88
CA HIS A 53 -4.34 -14.13 7.27
C HIS A 53 -5.19 -13.34 8.28
N LEU A 54 -5.82 -12.24 7.88
CA LEU A 54 -6.70 -11.42 8.71
C LEU A 54 -8.19 -11.78 8.59
N LYS A 55 -8.58 -12.54 7.57
CA LYS A 55 -9.97 -12.72 7.16
C LYS A 55 -10.89 -13.39 8.17
N ASN A 56 -10.34 -14.15 9.11
CA ASN A 56 -11.12 -14.81 10.15
C ASN A 56 -11.32 -13.91 11.39
N ASP A 57 -10.62 -12.78 11.47
CA ASP A 57 -10.55 -11.91 12.65
C ASP A 57 -11.16 -10.53 12.39
N ALA A 58 -11.51 -10.21 11.13
CA ALA A 58 -12.12 -8.94 10.77
C ALA A 58 -12.90 -9.00 9.45
N ASN A 59 -13.84 -8.07 9.25
CA ASN A 59 -14.27 -7.66 7.92
C ASN A 59 -13.13 -6.87 7.26
N LEU A 60 -12.94 -7.06 5.97
CA LEU A 60 -11.82 -6.44 5.27
C LEU A 60 -12.33 -5.51 4.17
N MET A 61 -11.90 -4.27 4.23
CA MET A 61 -12.11 -3.27 3.18
C MET A 61 -10.80 -3.00 2.45
N PHE A 62 -10.89 -2.80 1.15
CA PHE A 62 -9.76 -2.40 0.33
C PHE A 62 -10.16 -1.24 -0.55
N VAL A 63 -9.20 -0.42 -0.93
CA VAL A 63 -9.38 0.65 -1.91
C VAL A 63 -8.24 0.62 -2.92
N ASP A 64 -8.53 1.00 -4.15
CA ASP A 64 -7.48 1.38 -5.08
C ASP A 64 -7.19 2.88 -4.91
N LEU A 65 -5.94 3.23 -4.71
CA LEU A 65 -5.49 4.63 -4.65
C LEU A 65 -5.83 5.38 -5.96
N PRO A 66 -5.97 6.71 -5.95
CA PRO A 66 -6.10 7.49 -7.18
C PRO A 66 -5.03 7.13 -8.21
N SER A 67 -5.42 6.99 -9.48
CA SER A 67 -4.55 6.56 -10.58
C SER A 67 -3.97 5.15 -10.44
N HIS A 68 -4.58 4.30 -9.62
CA HIS A 68 -4.22 2.88 -9.47
C HIS A 68 -5.44 1.99 -9.73
N GLY A 69 -5.19 0.73 -10.09
CA GLY A 69 -6.21 -0.29 -10.28
C GLY A 69 -7.41 0.18 -11.12
N ARG A 70 -8.60 0.14 -10.53
CA ARG A 70 -9.86 0.57 -11.14
C ARG A 70 -10.29 1.99 -10.73
N SER A 71 -9.56 2.65 -9.83
CA SER A 71 -9.84 4.02 -9.45
C SER A 71 -9.55 5.02 -10.57
N GLN A 72 -10.18 6.18 -10.50
CA GLN A 72 -10.07 7.23 -11.49
C GLN A 72 -8.62 7.66 -11.73
N LEU A 73 -8.25 7.81 -12.99
CA LEU A 73 -7.00 8.41 -13.39
C LEU A 73 -7.03 9.94 -13.20
N ILE A 74 -6.16 10.45 -12.33
CA ILE A 74 -5.93 11.89 -12.18
C ILE A 74 -4.75 12.28 -13.06
N LYS A 75 -4.99 13.17 -14.03
CA LYS A 75 -3.92 13.71 -14.88
C LYS A 75 -3.08 14.71 -14.11
N ASN A 76 -1.76 14.65 -14.29
CA ASN A 76 -0.79 15.49 -13.58
C ASN A 76 -0.90 15.38 -12.06
N MET A 77 -1.19 14.16 -11.57
CA MET A 77 -1.37 13.85 -10.17
C MET A 77 -0.19 14.32 -9.32
N LYS A 78 -0.51 14.96 -8.18
CA LYS A 78 0.42 15.44 -7.16
C LYS A 78 0.16 14.71 -5.85
N MET A 79 1.08 14.81 -4.91
CA MET A 79 0.88 14.27 -3.56
C MET A 79 -0.34 14.88 -2.87
N SER A 80 -0.59 16.19 -3.06
CA SER A 80 -1.77 16.87 -2.52
C SER A 80 -3.10 16.29 -2.99
N ASP A 81 -3.15 15.69 -4.19
CA ASP A 81 -4.37 15.03 -4.68
C ASP A 81 -4.65 13.73 -3.90
N ILE A 82 -3.58 12.99 -3.55
CA ILE A 82 -3.68 11.78 -2.70
C ILE A 82 -4.06 12.18 -1.27
N GLU A 83 -3.47 13.24 -0.74
CA GLU A 83 -3.79 13.75 0.61
C GLU A 83 -5.24 14.23 0.73
N ASN A 84 -5.71 15.01 -0.25
CA ASN A 84 -7.10 15.48 -0.31
C ASN A 84 -8.08 14.29 -0.44
N TRP A 85 -7.76 13.32 -1.29
CA TRP A 85 -8.54 12.09 -1.40
C TRP A 85 -8.58 11.35 -0.05
N ALA A 86 -7.46 11.20 0.63
CA ALA A 86 -7.36 10.48 1.90
C ALA A 86 -8.20 11.14 3.01
N MET A 87 -8.20 12.47 3.11
CA MET A 87 -9.03 13.22 4.07
C MET A 87 -10.53 12.99 3.86
N ASN A 88 -10.96 12.70 2.63
CA ASN A 88 -12.36 12.46 2.29
C ASN A 88 -12.75 10.97 2.33
N LEU A 89 -11.80 10.04 2.52
CA LEU A 89 -12.08 8.61 2.41
C LEU A 89 -12.96 8.11 3.56
N MET A 90 -12.63 8.46 4.81
CA MET A 90 -13.43 8.06 5.97
C MET A 90 -14.86 8.63 5.94
N PRO A 91 -15.06 9.93 5.63
CA PRO A 91 -16.40 10.47 5.40
C PRO A 91 -17.19 9.74 4.30
N ALA A 92 -16.52 9.34 3.20
CA ALA A 92 -17.17 8.62 2.11
C ALA A 92 -17.67 7.23 2.55
N PHE A 93 -16.89 6.49 3.37
CA PHE A 93 -17.33 5.24 3.97
C PHE A 93 -18.49 5.45 4.95
N GLY A 94 -18.41 6.49 5.81
CA GLY A 94 -19.49 6.85 6.73
C GLY A 94 -20.80 7.14 6.00
N GLY A 95 -20.75 7.83 4.84
CA GLY A 95 -21.90 8.07 3.98
C GLY A 95 -22.54 6.80 3.39
N LYS A 96 -21.80 5.68 3.36
CA LYS A 96 -22.30 4.34 2.99
C LYS A 96 -22.70 3.49 4.20
N GLY A 97 -22.65 4.03 5.41
CA GLY A 97 -22.95 3.29 6.64
C GLY A 97 -21.85 2.30 7.06
N VAL A 98 -20.62 2.48 6.56
CA VAL A 98 -19.46 1.63 6.89
C VAL A 98 -18.58 2.36 7.88
N SER A 99 -18.35 1.75 9.06
CA SER A 99 -17.36 2.17 10.03
C SER A 99 -16.05 1.41 9.80
N ILE A 100 -14.95 2.14 9.84
CA ILE A 100 -13.59 1.58 9.78
C ILE A 100 -12.97 1.72 11.17
N ASP A 101 -12.59 0.60 11.77
CA ASP A 101 -12.03 0.56 13.11
C ASP A 101 -10.49 0.67 13.06
N GLU A 102 -9.88 0.17 11.99
CA GLU A 102 -8.43 0.11 11.87
C GLU A 102 -8.01 0.28 10.41
N VAL A 103 -6.88 0.97 10.19
CA VAL A 103 -6.24 1.12 8.89
C VAL A 103 -4.89 0.41 8.89
N VAL A 104 -4.66 -0.41 7.88
CA VAL A 104 -3.37 -1.06 7.60
C VAL A 104 -2.89 -0.60 6.23
N ALA A 105 -1.81 0.15 6.20
CA ALA A 105 -1.33 0.79 4.99
C ALA A 105 0.11 0.37 4.65
N HIS A 106 0.39 0.14 3.38
CA HIS A 106 1.71 -0.23 2.89
C HIS A 106 2.31 0.85 1.98
N SER A 107 3.56 1.21 2.20
CA SER A 107 4.36 2.08 1.34
C SER A 107 3.66 3.42 1.00
N LEU A 108 3.30 3.71 -0.25
CA LEU A 108 2.53 4.91 -0.65
C LEU A 108 1.20 5.01 0.12
N GLY A 109 0.55 3.88 0.39
CA GLY A 109 -0.67 3.86 1.21
C GLY A 109 -0.48 4.47 2.59
N CYS A 110 0.72 4.38 3.16
CA CYS A 110 1.05 5.02 4.45
C CYS A 110 0.93 6.54 4.38
N LEU A 111 1.30 7.16 3.25
CA LEU A 111 1.18 8.60 3.06
C LEU A 111 -0.27 9.04 2.97
N ALA A 112 -1.11 8.22 2.35
CA ALA A 112 -2.56 8.43 2.35
C ALA A 112 -3.13 8.26 3.77
N ALA A 113 -2.83 7.13 4.44
CA ALA A 113 -3.30 6.84 5.79
C ALA A 113 -2.95 7.94 6.80
N ASN A 114 -1.78 8.58 6.60
CA ASN A 114 -1.31 9.70 7.43
C ASN A 114 -2.24 10.93 7.45
N LYS A 115 -3.17 11.03 6.50
CA LYS A 115 -4.18 12.11 6.42
C LYS A 115 -5.59 11.65 6.80
N MET A 116 -5.75 10.39 7.20
CA MET A 116 -7.04 9.84 7.57
C MET A 116 -7.35 10.06 9.05
N GLN A 117 -8.61 10.29 9.36
CA GLN A 117 -9.10 10.32 10.73
C GLN A 117 -9.49 8.89 11.13
N CYS A 118 -8.56 8.18 11.75
CA CYS A 118 -8.77 6.84 12.28
C CYS A 118 -8.04 6.69 13.61
N GLN A 119 -8.64 5.97 14.55
CA GLN A 119 -8.06 5.79 15.88
C GLN A 119 -6.81 4.90 15.84
N LYS A 120 -6.84 3.82 15.06
CA LYS A 120 -5.77 2.83 15.00
C LYS A 120 -5.22 2.69 13.58
N ILE A 121 -3.92 2.96 13.41
CA ILE A 121 -3.24 2.88 12.12
C ILE A 121 -1.94 2.08 12.23
N TRP A 122 -1.77 1.14 11.30
CA TRP A 122 -0.53 0.43 11.06
C TRP A 122 0.13 0.92 9.77
N TYR A 123 1.34 1.40 9.90
CA TYR A 123 2.22 1.77 8.79
C TYR A 123 3.20 0.64 8.50
N ILE A 124 3.16 0.08 7.30
CA ILE A 124 4.05 -1.00 6.86
C ILE A 124 5.00 -0.46 5.80
N SER A 125 6.30 -0.49 6.07
CA SER A 125 7.36 0.01 5.19
C SER A 125 7.08 1.42 4.64
N PRO A 126 6.74 2.41 5.48
CA PRO A 126 6.41 3.75 5.01
C PRO A 126 7.64 4.44 4.40
N PRO A 127 7.50 5.16 3.27
CA PRO A 127 8.62 5.86 2.63
C PRO A 127 8.92 7.22 3.29
N ILE A 128 9.05 7.23 4.63
CA ILE A 128 9.31 8.44 5.42
C ILE A 128 10.65 9.08 5.04
N LYS A 129 11.65 8.22 4.82
CA LYS A 129 12.98 8.60 4.39
C LYS A 129 13.45 7.63 3.31
N THR A 130 13.66 8.12 2.11
CA THR A 130 14.02 7.25 0.99
C THR A 130 15.52 7.06 0.85
N SER A 131 15.94 5.85 0.47
CA SER A 131 17.35 5.53 0.23
C SER A 131 17.92 6.26 -1.00
N ALA A 132 19.23 6.41 -1.07
CA ALA A 132 19.90 6.97 -2.25
C ALA A 132 19.61 6.15 -3.52
N ILE A 133 19.51 4.82 -3.39
CA ILE A 133 19.15 3.91 -4.50
C ILE A 133 17.74 4.22 -4.98
N SER A 134 16.78 4.42 -4.08
CA SER A 134 15.41 4.79 -4.42
C SER A 134 15.36 6.14 -5.16
N ARG A 135 16.11 7.14 -4.69
CA ARG A 135 16.18 8.46 -5.32
C ARG A 135 16.78 8.44 -6.73
N ILE A 136 17.86 7.68 -6.94
CA ILE A 136 18.50 7.55 -8.25
C ILE A 136 17.59 6.78 -9.19
N SER A 137 17.04 5.64 -8.77
CA SER A 137 16.18 4.81 -9.60
C SER A 137 14.89 5.52 -9.98
N SER A 138 14.20 6.17 -9.06
CA SER A 138 12.97 6.91 -9.35
C SER A 138 13.20 8.09 -10.30
N SER A 139 14.34 8.79 -10.15
CA SER A 139 14.73 9.86 -11.07
C SER A 139 15.02 9.33 -12.48
N PHE A 140 15.70 8.20 -12.57
CA PHE A 140 15.97 7.53 -13.85
C PHE A 140 14.66 7.07 -14.51
N PHE A 141 13.79 6.36 -13.79
CA PHE A 141 12.51 5.90 -14.31
C PHE A 141 11.60 7.07 -14.73
N TYR A 142 11.60 8.16 -13.99
CA TYR A 142 10.84 9.35 -14.38
C TYR A 142 11.37 9.99 -15.69
N ARG A 143 12.69 10.13 -15.84
CA ARG A 143 13.30 10.72 -17.05
C ARG A 143 13.04 9.88 -18.29
N THR A 144 13.11 8.56 -18.13
CA THR A 144 12.96 7.59 -19.22
C THR A 144 11.56 6.96 -19.29
N ARG A 145 10.57 7.58 -18.61
CA ARG A 145 9.23 6.98 -18.42
C ARG A 145 8.54 6.52 -19.68
N TRP A 146 8.74 7.23 -20.81
CA TRP A 146 8.15 6.85 -22.09
C TRP A 146 8.69 5.53 -22.65
N ALA A 147 9.97 5.28 -22.46
CA ALA A 147 10.61 4.03 -22.85
C ALA A 147 10.40 2.94 -21.80
N ASN A 148 10.60 3.27 -20.52
CA ASN A 148 10.50 2.30 -19.42
C ASN A 148 9.08 1.79 -19.18
N GLN A 149 8.03 2.49 -19.61
CA GLN A 149 6.66 1.98 -19.47
C GLN A 149 6.46 0.61 -20.13
N TYR A 150 7.12 0.36 -21.24
CA TYR A 150 7.06 -0.94 -21.92
C TYR A 150 7.73 -2.02 -21.09
N ILE A 151 8.89 -1.70 -20.52
CA ILE A 151 9.63 -2.60 -19.63
C ILE A 151 8.83 -2.84 -18.33
N TYR A 152 8.29 -1.77 -17.75
CA TYR A 152 7.50 -1.84 -16.52
C TYR A 152 6.26 -2.73 -16.66
N LEU A 153 5.56 -2.65 -17.79
CA LEU A 153 4.37 -3.45 -18.08
C LEU A 153 4.71 -4.86 -18.58
N ASN A 154 5.99 -5.17 -18.78
CA ASN A 154 6.42 -6.51 -19.14
C ASN A 154 6.33 -7.44 -17.94
N TYR A 155 5.66 -8.58 -18.12
CA TYR A 155 5.45 -9.57 -17.05
C TYR A 155 6.76 -10.00 -16.38
N TYR A 156 7.75 -10.41 -17.15
CA TYR A 156 9.02 -10.92 -16.61
C TYR A 156 9.80 -9.84 -15.85
N PHE A 157 9.79 -8.62 -16.33
CA PHE A 157 10.43 -7.50 -15.64
C PHE A 157 9.71 -7.14 -14.34
N SER A 158 8.37 -7.20 -14.34
CA SER A 158 7.56 -6.96 -13.13
C SER A 158 7.82 -8.02 -12.06
N VAL A 159 7.94 -9.30 -12.46
CA VAL A 159 8.35 -10.37 -11.55
C VAL A 159 9.76 -10.13 -11.00
N PHE A 160 10.73 -9.81 -11.88
CA PHE A 160 12.10 -9.52 -11.46
C PHE A 160 12.15 -8.35 -10.46
N ARG A 161 11.42 -7.27 -10.73
CA ARG A 161 11.33 -6.13 -9.82
C ARG A 161 10.74 -6.52 -8.46
N GLY A 162 9.66 -7.30 -8.44
CA GLY A 162 9.07 -7.81 -7.20
C GLY A 162 10.10 -8.62 -6.39
N LEU A 163 10.87 -9.50 -7.05
CA LEU A 163 11.93 -10.26 -6.42
C LEU A 163 13.09 -9.40 -5.87
N CYS A 164 13.30 -8.21 -6.41
CA CYS A 164 14.29 -7.26 -5.86
C CYS A 164 13.81 -6.55 -4.59
N LEU A 165 12.51 -6.52 -4.35
CA LEU A 165 11.89 -5.81 -3.23
C LEU A 165 11.57 -6.72 -2.04
N VAL A 166 11.64 -8.03 -2.19
CA VAL A 166 11.51 -9.01 -1.10
C VAL A 166 12.89 -9.49 -0.63
N ASN A 167 12.96 -9.90 0.62
CA ASN A 167 14.16 -10.53 1.19
C ASN A 167 14.12 -12.05 1.00
N ASN A 168 12.98 -12.64 1.26
CA ASN A 168 12.78 -14.08 1.21
C ASN A 168 12.41 -14.54 -0.20
N ARG A 169 13.32 -15.28 -0.87
CA ARG A 169 13.11 -15.82 -2.21
C ARG A 169 12.71 -17.29 -2.21
N ARG A 170 11.97 -17.74 -1.20
CA ARG A 170 11.39 -19.09 -1.19
C ARG A 170 10.45 -19.25 -2.37
N LYS A 171 10.24 -20.50 -2.78
CA LYS A 171 9.34 -20.83 -3.90
C LYS A 171 7.94 -20.19 -3.72
N SER A 172 7.40 -20.26 -2.50
CA SER A 172 6.09 -19.64 -2.17
C SER A 172 6.07 -18.13 -2.42
N THR A 173 7.11 -17.40 -2.04
CA THR A 173 7.21 -15.94 -2.28
C THR A 173 7.35 -15.64 -3.78
N VAL A 174 8.11 -16.45 -4.51
CA VAL A 174 8.25 -16.30 -5.97
C VAL A 174 6.90 -16.54 -6.67
N ASP A 175 6.20 -17.60 -6.29
CA ASP A 175 4.89 -17.93 -6.87
C ASP A 175 3.86 -16.85 -6.52
N LEU A 176 3.92 -16.28 -5.32
CA LEU A 176 3.07 -15.16 -4.90
C LEU A 176 3.34 -13.90 -5.72
N ILE A 177 4.60 -13.54 -5.98
CA ILE A 177 4.95 -12.40 -6.83
C ILE A 177 4.46 -12.62 -8.26
N ARG A 178 4.58 -13.83 -8.79
CA ARG A 178 4.05 -14.18 -10.12
C ARG A 178 2.54 -14.05 -10.17
N TRP A 179 1.86 -14.56 -9.15
CA TRP A 179 0.41 -14.44 -9.00
C TRP A 179 -0.01 -12.97 -8.94
N LEU A 180 0.63 -12.17 -8.09
CA LEU A 180 0.36 -10.74 -7.97
C LEU A 180 0.55 -10.02 -9.31
N THR A 181 1.68 -10.25 -9.98
CA THR A 181 1.98 -9.62 -11.28
C THR A 181 0.94 -9.95 -12.34
N LYS A 182 0.38 -11.17 -12.31
CA LYS A 182 -0.67 -11.60 -13.23
C LYS A 182 -2.02 -10.92 -12.94
N ASN A 183 -2.34 -10.64 -11.67
CA ASN A 183 -3.62 -10.09 -11.25
C ASN A 183 -3.63 -8.55 -11.18
N THR A 184 -2.50 -7.91 -10.85
CA THR A 184 -2.39 -6.45 -10.80
C THR A 184 -2.54 -5.82 -12.18
N ARG A 185 -3.36 -4.79 -12.28
CA ARG A 185 -3.61 -4.06 -13.53
C ARG A 185 -3.03 -2.66 -13.47
N VAL A 186 -2.06 -2.39 -14.33
CA VAL A 186 -1.46 -1.06 -14.49
C VAL A 186 -1.50 -0.67 -15.96
N THR A 187 -2.17 0.41 -16.30
CA THR A 187 -2.17 0.96 -17.66
C THR A 187 -0.96 1.88 -17.87
N ARG A 188 -0.62 2.14 -19.16
CA ARG A 188 0.45 3.10 -19.50
C ARG A 188 0.23 4.48 -18.87
N ARG A 189 -1.03 4.97 -18.87
CA ARG A 189 -1.37 6.28 -18.31
C ARG A 189 -1.19 6.29 -16.78
N GLN A 190 -1.65 5.26 -16.10
CA GLN A 190 -1.42 5.11 -14.65
C GLN A 190 0.07 5.05 -14.32
N TYR A 191 0.85 4.25 -15.05
CA TYR A 191 2.29 4.19 -14.86
C TYR A 191 2.97 5.57 -14.95
N LEU A 192 2.57 6.39 -15.91
CA LEU A 192 3.13 7.74 -16.10
C LEU A 192 2.84 8.64 -14.88
N GLU A 193 1.62 8.62 -14.35
CA GLU A 193 1.26 9.39 -13.16
C GLU A 193 1.96 8.85 -11.90
N GLN A 194 1.98 7.55 -11.72
CA GLN A 194 2.67 6.90 -10.59
C GLN A 194 4.19 7.18 -10.60
N SER A 195 4.82 7.23 -11.77
CA SER A 195 6.26 7.55 -11.87
C SER A 195 6.59 8.98 -11.45
N LYS A 196 5.66 9.94 -11.62
CA LYS A 196 5.79 11.30 -11.08
C LYS A 196 5.75 11.27 -9.56
N ILE A 197 4.74 10.62 -9.00
CA ILE A 197 4.58 10.49 -7.54
C ILE A 197 5.80 9.80 -6.91
N ALA A 198 6.28 8.69 -7.49
CA ALA A 198 7.47 8.00 -7.01
C ALA A 198 8.70 8.91 -6.95
N ARG A 199 8.89 9.75 -7.98
CA ARG A 199 9.97 10.73 -8.01
C ARG A 199 9.79 11.80 -6.92
N ASP A 200 8.57 12.33 -6.78
CA ASP A 200 8.30 13.43 -5.87
C ASP A 200 8.45 12.96 -4.41
N ILE A 201 7.99 11.76 -4.06
CA ILE A 201 8.25 11.11 -2.78
C ILE A 201 9.75 10.96 -2.54
N SER A 202 10.50 10.46 -3.54
CA SER A 202 11.93 10.18 -3.39
C SER A 202 12.81 11.43 -3.23
N ARG A 203 12.30 12.59 -3.62
CA ARG A 203 12.98 13.90 -3.55
C ARG A 203 12.40 14.83 -2.50
N GLY A 204 11.22 14.49 -1.99
CA GLY A 204 10.51 15.27 -1.01
C GLY A 204 11.26 15.38 0.32
N GLU A 205 10.81 16.30 1.13
CA GLU A 205 11.22 16.42 2.52
C GLU A 205 10.76 15.22 3.32
N LYS A 206 11.38 15.03 4.49
CA LYS A 206 11.02 13.99 5.43
C LYS A 206 9.52 14.05 5.75
N ILE A 207 8.85 12.93 5.57
CA ILE A 207 7.44 12.80 5.91
C ILE A 207 7.32 12.56 7.40
N ILE A 208 6.55 13.39 8.08
CA ILE A 208 6.21 13.23 9.49
C ILE A 208 4.94 12.38 9.56
N ILE A 209 4.96 11.29 10.32
CA ILE A 209 3.78 10.47 10.60
C ILE A 209 2.89 11.26 11.58
N SER A 210 1.60 11.36 11.29
CA SER A 210 0.61 11.98 12.17
C SER A 210 0.37 11.08 13.40
N GLU A 211 0.07 11.72 14.53
CA GLU A 211 -0.32 11.02 15.74
C GLU A 211 -1.77 10.54 15.64
N HIS A 212 -2.00 9.30 16.06
CA HIS A 212 -3.30 8.66 16.19
C HIS A 212 -3.42 8.15 17.62
N GLU A 213 -4.60 7.66 18.01
CA GLU A 213 -4.79 7.04 19.32
C GLU A 213 -3.86 5.83 19.48
N PHE A 214 -3.72 5.04 18.42
CA PHE A 214 -2.69 4.01 18.31
C PHE A 214 -1.95 4.11 16.97
N THR A 215 -0.63 4.14 17.02
CA THR A 215 0.26 4.15 15.84
C THR A 215 1.22 2.96 15.89
N GLY A 216 0.98 1.97 15.04
CA GLY A 216 1.88 0.84 14.81
C GLY A 216 2.79 1.07 13.61
N LEU A 217 4.04 0.66 13.70
CA LEU A 217 5.03 0.75 12.64
C LEU A 217 5.76 -0.57 12.44
N ILE A 218 5.62 -1.17 11.26
CA ILE A 218 6.33 -2.39 10.86
C ILE A 218 7.29 -2.04 9.73
N VAL A 219 8.57 -2.32 9.91
CA VAL A 219 9.61 -2.05 8.89
C VAL A 219 10.41 -3.31 8.57
N GLY A 220 10.78 -3.44 7.30
CA GLY A 220 11.67 -4.50 6.85
C GLY A 220 13.14 -4.12 7.10
N ARG A 221 13.88 -4.94 7.84
CA ARG A 221 15.31 -4.73 8.11
C ARG A 221 16.15 -4.63 6.82
N ARG A 222 15.71 -5.28 5.75
CA ARG A 222 16.39 -5.30 4.45
C ARG A 222 15.66 -4.48 3.39
N ASP A 223 14.85 -3.52 3.82
CA ASP A 223 14.18 -2.58 2.91
C ASP A 223 15.22 -1.70 2.20
N LYS A 224 15.24 -1.78 0.86
CA LYS A 224 16.16 -1.01 0.01
C LYS A 224 15.54 0.32 -0.49
N ILE A 225 14.26 0.51 -0.25
CA ILE A 225 13.51 1.70 -0.69
C ILE A 225 13.46 2.73 0.43
N SER A 226 13.00 2.32 1.60
CA SER A 226 12.88 3.16 2.78
C SER A 226 14.10 2.98 3.68
N LEU A 227 14.58 4.06 4.28
CA LEU A 227 15.60 3.99 5.32
C LEU A 227 14.92 3.71 6.67
N PRO A 228 15.63 3.06 7.61
CA PRO A 228 15.13 2.86 8.96
C PRO A 228 14.66 4.19 9.56
N VAL A 229 13.49 4.17 10.18
CA VAL A 229 12.94 5.28 10.94
C VAL A 229 13.48 5.15 12.35
N SER A 230 14.09 6.20 12.88
CA SER A 230 14.47 6.24 14.30
C SER A 230 13.34 6.90 15.11
N ALA A 231 13.17 6.46 16.33
CA ALA A 231 12.28 7.12 17.31
C ALA A 231 12.63 8.62 17.53
N ALA A 232 13.83 9.05 17.11
CA ALA A 232 14.30 10.45 17.13
C ALA A 232 13.52 11.38 16.19
N ASP A 233 12.60 10.85 15.39
CA ASP A 233 11.87 11.63 14.40
C ASP A 233 10.62 12.36 14.94
N GLY A 234 10.42 12.34 16.27
CA GLY A 234 9.43 13.17 16.96
C GLY A 234 7.98 12.68 16.85
N VAL A 235 7.76 11.43 16.43
CA VAL A 235 6.42 10.83 16.34
C VAL A 235 6.24 9.86 17.50
N LYS A 236 5.10 9.93 18.16
CA LYS A 236 4.68 8.89 19.10
C LYS A 236 4.32 7.63 18.31
N ILE A 237 5.12 6.60 18.49
CA ILE A 237 4.86 5.25 17.95
C ILE A 237 4.59 4.35 19.14
N ASP A 238 3.38 3.80 19.20
CA ASP A 238 2.97 2.92 20.30
C ASP A 238 3.58 1.54 20.16
N LYS A 239 3.74 1.05 18.91
CA LYS A 239 4.41 -0.21 18.62
C LYS A 239 5.32 -0.10 17.40
N PHE A 240 6.62 -0.31 17.60
CA PHE A 240 7.61 -0.40 16.55
C PHE A 240 8.14 -1.81 16.43
N VAL A 241 8.08 -2.40 15.22
CA VAL A 241 8.58 -3.74 14.97
C VAL A 241 9.44 -3.76 13.71
N GLU A 242 10.66 -4.25 13.84
CA GLU A 242 11.55 -4.52 12.72
C GLU A 242 11.56 -6.03 12.44
N ILE A 243 11.23 -6.41 11.21
CA ILE A 243 11.16 -7.81 10.78
C ILE A 243 12.18 -8.10 9.66
N ASP A 244 12.58 -9.36 9.52
CA ASP A 244 13.57 -9.75 8.50
C ASP A 244 12.95 -9.89 7.10
N THR A 245 12.48 -8.77 6.56
CA THR A 245 11.84 -8.66 5.24
C THR A 245 12.46 -7.55 4.41
N GLY A 246 12.13 -7.53 3.12
CA GLY A 246 12.38 -6.40 2.22
C GLY A 246 11.27 -5.34 2.32
N HIS A 247 11.16 -4.50 1.28
CA HIS A 247 10.13 -3.46 1.20
C HIS A 247 8.70 -4.01 1.12
N LEU A 248 8.52 -5.16 0.48
CA LEU A 248 7.22 -5.81 0.32
C LEU A 248 6.92 -6.76 1.50
N SER A 249 6.97 -6.27 2.74
CA SER A 249 6.75 -7.07 3.96
C SER A 249 5.41 -7.81 3.93
N VAL A 250 4.37 -7.20 3.34
CA VAL A 250 3.03 -7.80 3.15
C VAL A 250 3.01 -9.01 2.20
N LEU A 251 4.10 -9.24 1.44
CA LEU A 251 4.29 -10.40 0.56
C LEU A 251 5.39 -11.33 1.07
N ASP A 252 6.39 -10.76 1.72
CA ASP A 252 7.59 -11.47 2.18
C ASP A 252 7.28 -12.33 3.42
N SER A 253 6.43 -11.80 4.33
CA SER A 253 5.99 -12.49 5.54
C SER A 253 4.58 -12.05 5.95
N PRO A 254 3.55 -12.32 5.11
CA PRO A 254 2.18 -11.83 5.36
C PRO A 254 1.57 -12.39 6.66
N GLU A 255 1.88 -13.64 7.01
CA GLU A 255 1.43 -14.29 8.24
C GLU A 255 1.97 -13.57 9.48
N LEU A 256 3.29 -13.33 9.55
CA LEU A 256 3.91 -12.61 10.67
C LEU A 256 3.37 -11.20 10.80
N VAL A 257 3.16 -10.50 9.67
CA VAL A 257 2.57 -9.15 9.69
C VAL A 257 1.15 -9.18 10.24
N ALA A 258 0.33 -10.18 9.87
CA ALA A 258 -1.01 -10.35 10.41
C ALA A 258 -0.99 -10.64 11.92
N GLU A 259 -0.12 -11.55 12.39
CA GLU A 259 0.04 -11.84 13.81
C GLU A 259 0.38 -10.60 14.62
N LEU A 260 1.28 -9.74 14.12
CA LEU A 260 1.66 -8.49 14.79
C LEU A 260 0.51 -7.48 14.89
N ILE A 261 -0.37 -7.44 13.86
CA ILE A 261 -1.55 -6.57 13.83
C ILE A 261 -2.62 -7.09 14.80
N LEU A 262 -2.85 -8.40 14.83
CA LEU A 262 -3.88 -9.03 15.65
C LEU A 262 -3.52 -9.11 17.13
N ALA A 263 -2.24 -9.02 17.48
CA ALA A 263 -1.77 -9.04 18.86
C ALA A 263 -2.06 -7.75 19.65
N GLU A 264 -2.66 -6.75 19.02
CA GLU A 264 -3.09 -5.46 19.60
C GLU A 264 -4.60 -5.28 19.45
#